data_bfc8ac134a7f60d1a70e6c3fd54333b1
#
_entry.id   bfc8ac134a7f60d1a70e6c3fd54333b1
#
_cell.length_a   1.000
_cell.length_b   1.000
_cell.length_c   1.000
_cell.angle_alpha   90.00
_cell.angle_beta   90.00
_cell.angle_gamma   90.00
#
_symmetry.space_group_name_H-M   'P 1'
#
loop_
_entity.id
_entity.type
_entity.pdbx_description
1 polymer ?
#
loop_
_entity_poly.entity_id
_entity_poly.type
_entity_poly.pdbx_seq_one_letter_code
_entity_poly.pdbx_strand_id
1 'polypeptide(L)'
;MKNLIALSVITSVCSSCAFAETYKNTNDQQNGKTFGQLMTWVLDGEKSPERVEIETSKQWQELVPDQTDYAVWIGHATYLINNGDINILTDPIFSKRASPIGFAGPKRMIPPAMQLKDLPKIDAVVVSHNHYDHFDIWSLKKLSKLNPKTIFMVPAGDQKRLIKAGVKNVIEMNWWESLEISETTFHFTPVQHWSKRGLFDRNKSLWGGWFIQTDSLALYHAGDTGYSNDFKTTYERLGVPDYSFIPIGAYDPRWFMKDSHVNPEEAIQIALDLKTPHSFGMHWGTFSLTDEPVTEPPIRLKQALKDQNLAPDFFRSPKPGEILQLIK
;
A
#
# COMPACT_ATOMS: atom_id res chain seq x y z
N MET A 1 50.11 -33.48 53.07
CA MET A 1 49.47 -32.14 52.96
C MET A 1 49.47 -31.80 51.50
N LYS A 2 48.30 -31.93 50.87
CA LYS A 2 48.05 -31.65 49.43
C LYS A 2 47.16 -30.41 49.35
N ASN A 3 47.67 -29.31 48.82
CA ASN A 3 46.94 -28.08 48.58
C ASN A 3 46.14 -28.25 47.27
N LEU A 4 44.80 -28.20 47.35
CA LEU A 4 43.95 -28.03 46.22
C LEU A 4 43.79 -26.54 45.91
N ILE A 5 44.22 -26.13 44.72
CA ILE A 5 43.97 -24.82 44.17
C ILE A 5 42.64 -24.92 43.39
N ALA A 6 41.60 -24.26 43.88
CA ALA A 6 40.32 -24.13 43.19
C ALA A 6 40.43 -23.03 42.14
N LEU A 7 40.33 -23.40 40.88
CA LEU A 7 40.26 -22.49 39.73
C LEU A 7 38.80 -22.11 39.47
N SER A 8 38.41 -20.91 39.88
CA SER A 8 37.07 -20.38 39.56
C SER A 8 37.08 -19.80 38.14
N VAL A 9 36.36 -20.49 37.22
CA VAL A 9 36.09 -19.99 35.88
C VAL A 9 34.90 -19.05 35.96
N ILE A 10 35.13 -17.75 35.83
CA ILE A 10 34.09 -16.74 35.65
C ILE A 10 33.69 -16.76 34.17
N THR A 11 32.61 -17.42 33.83
CA THR A 11 31.96 -17.31 32.52
C THR A 11 31.18 -15.99 32.46
N SER A 12 31.80 -15.00 31.82
CA SER A 12 31.11 -13.76 31.45
C SER A 12 30.10 -14.06 30.36
N VAL A 13 28.83 -14.17 30.74
CA VAL A 13 27.72 -14.22 29.76
C VAL A 13 27.54 -12.83 29.23
N CYS A 14 28.17 -12.54 28.09
CA CYS A 14 27.90 -11.35 27.31
C CYS A 14 26.51 -11.53 26.67
N SER A 15 25.46 -11.03 27.34
CA SER A 15 24.13 -10.94 26.77
C SER A 15 24.16 -9.83 25.74
N SER A 16 24.51 -10.17 24.49
CA SER A 16 24.30 -9.28 23.36
C SER A 16 22.80 -9.15 23.18
N CYS A 17 22.23 -8.05 23.68
CA CYS A 17 20.96 -7.55 23.20
C CYS A 17 21.15 -7.22 21.72
N ALA A 18 20.88 -8.19 20.84
CA ALA A 18 20.71 -7.93 19.43
C ALA A 18 19.51 -7.00 19.30
N PHE A 19 19.73 -5.71 19.13
CA PHE A 19 18.70 -4.81 18.63
C PHE A 19 18.27 -5.37 17.29
N ALA A 20 17.02 -5.77 17.17
CA ALA A 20 16.49 -6.22 15.90
C ALA A 20 16.76 -5.12 14.86
N GLU A 21 17.49 -5.47 13.82
CA GLU A 21 17.81 -4.56 12.72
C GLU A 21 16.50 -3.99 12.16
N THR A 22 16.46 -2.67 11.98
CA THR A 22 15.30 -2.00 11.36
C THR A 22 15.55 -1.85 9.86
N TYR A 23 14.52 -2.03 9.07
CA TYR A 23 14.58 -1.80 7.63
C TYR A 23 14.83 -0.32 7.31
N LYS A 24 15.48 -0.05 6.18
CA LYS A 24 15.77 1.28 5.65
C LYS A 24 15.37 1.35 4.18
N ASN A 25 15.12 2.56 3.68
CA ASN A 25 14.95 2.80 2.26
C ASN A 25 16.24 2.50 1.47
N THR A 26 16.12 2.24 0.19
CA THR A 26 17.25 1.89 -0.69
C THR A 26 18.31 2.99 -0.80
N ASN A 27 17.90 4.24 -0.58
CA ASN A 27 18.77 5.42 -0.56
C ASN A 27 19.28 5.80 0.85
N ASP A 28 19.18 4.87 1.83
CA ASP A 28 19.50 5.10 3.24
C ASP A 28 18.72 6.23 3.94
N GLN A 29 17.77 6.88 3.27
CA GLN A 29 16.93 7.89 3.91
C GLN A 29 16.04 7.23 4.97
N GLN A 30 16.10 7.79 6.16
CA GLN A 30 15.16 7.43 7.22
C GLN A 30 13.98 8.38 7.17
N ASN A 31 12.83 7.90 6.71
CA ASN A 31 11.58 8.65 6.76
C ASN A 31 11.13 8.76 8.22
N GLY A 32 11.70 9.69 8.95
CA GLY A 32 11.44 9.88 10.38
C GLY A 32 11.11 11.32 10.68
N LYS A 33 9.88 11.54 11.16
CA LYS A 33 9.53 12.85 11.71
C LYS A 33 9.84 12.87 13.19
N THR A 34 10.43 13.95 13.67
CA THR A 34 10.66 14.20 15.10
C THR A 34 9.34 14.49 15.80
N PHE A 35 9.30 14.30 17.11
CA PHE A 35 8.13 14.70 17.91
C PHE A 35 7.81 16.19 17.76
N GLY A 36 8.84 17.05 17.65
CA GLY A 36 8.65 18.48 17.41
C GLY A 36 7.95 18.75 16.08
N GLN A 37 8.40 18.13 14.98
CA GLN A 37 7.76 18.27 13.66
C GLN A 37 6.30 17.79 13.67
N LEU A 38 6.02 16.67 14.37
CA LEU A 38 4.65 16.20 14.53
C LEU A 38 3.78 17.21 15.29
N MET A 39 4.31 17.79 16.36
CA MET A 39 3.58 18.80 17.14
C MET A 39 3.36 20.08 16.35
N THR A 40 4.35 20.52 15.57
CA THR A 40 4.20 21.66 14.64
C THR A 40 3.05 21.40 13.67
N TRP A 41 3.05 20.23 12.99
CA TRP A 41 1.97 19.91 12.07
C TRP A 41 0.59 19.85 12.75
N VAL A 42 0.50 19.23 13.94
CA VAL A 42 -0.78 19.12 14.67
C VAL A 42 -1.31 20.48 15.13
N LEU A 43 -0.43 21.44 15.45
CA LEU A 43 -0.81 22.77 15.93
C LEU A 43 -1.09 23.76 14.79
N ASP A 44 -0.36 23.66 13.69
CA ASP A 44 -0.39 24.60 12.55
C ASP A 44 -1.19 24.07 11.35
N GLY A 45 -1.52 22.76 11.35
CA GLY A 45 -2.21 22.09 10.24
C GLY A 45 -3.64 22.60 10.04
N GLU A 46 -4.02 22.82 8.80
CA GLU A 46 -5.39 23.10 8.43
C GLU A 46 -6.22 21.82 8.56
N LYS A 47 -7.37 21.93 9.23
CA LYS A 47 -8.27 20.78 9.31
C LYS A 47 -9.03 20.64 8.01
N SER A 48 -8.87 19.50 7.37
CA SER A 48 -9.65 19.12 6.20
C SER A 48 -11.16 19.19 6.50
N PRO A 49 -12.01 19.63 5.55
CA PRO A 49 -13.45 19.76 5.78
C PRO A 49 -14.11 18.42 6.15
N GLU A 50 -15.07 18.45 7.06
CA GLU A 50 -15.64 17.27 7.73
C GLU A 50 -16.41 16.31 6.80
N ARG A 51 -16.96 16.77 5.68
CA ARG A 51 -17.67 15.92 4.69
C ARG A 51 -17.64 16.54 3.32
N VAL A 52 -17.21 15.72 2.36
CA VAL A 52 -17.29 16.03 0.94
C VAL A 52 -18.04 14.88 0.26
N GLU A 53 -18.98 15.22 -0.62
CA GLU A 53 -19.60 14.23 -1.49
C GLU A 53 -18.61 13.87 -2.60
N ILE A 54 -18.19 12.61 -2.62
CA ILE A 54 -17.41 12.04 -3.71
C ILE A 54 -18.33 11.15 -4.50
N GLU A 55 -18.42 11.43 -5.79
CA GLU A 55 -19.23 10.65 -6.70
C GLU A 55 -18.73 9.22 -6.79
N THR A 56 -19.59 8.26 -6.56
CA THR A 56 -19.31 6.83 -6.66
C THR A 56 -20.05 6.23 -7.85
N SER A 57 -19.43 5.23 -8.49
CA SER A 57 -20.04 4.46 -9.57
C SER A 57 -20.66 3.17 -9.04
N LYS A 58 -21.67 2.68 -9.74
CA LYS A 58 -22.26 1.36 -9.52
C LYS A 58 -21.94 0.37 -10.64
N GLN A 59 -21.06 0.73 -11.54
CA GLN A 59 -20.68 -0.13 -12.69
C GLN A 59 -20.21 -1.52 -12.26
N TRP A 60 -19.54 -1.63 -11.10
CA TRP A 60 -19.13 -2.92 -10.56
C TRP A 60 -20.28 -3.95 -10.44
N GLN A 61 -21.55 -3.49 -10.36
CA GLN A 61 -22.74 -4.36 -10.32
C GLN A 61 -23.07 -4.98 -11.69
N GLU A 62 -22.45 -4.48 -12.75
CA GLU A 62 -22.59 -4.96 -14.13
C GLU A 62 -21.55 -6.04 -14.48
N LEU A 63 -20.58 -6.30 -13.55
CA LEU A 63 -19.62 -7.37 -13.75
C LEU A 63 -20.30 -8.72 -13.90
N VAL A 64 -19.98 -9.41 -14.97
CA VAL A 64 -20.47 -10.76 -15.24
C VAL A 64 -19.43 -11.79 -14.78
N PRO A 65 -19.85 -13.04 -14.44
CA PRO A 65 -18.94 -14.04 -13.85
C PRO A 65 -17.70 -14.36 -14.71
N ASP A 66 -17.82 -14.28 -16.03
CA ASP A 66 -16.74 -14.61 -16.96
C ASP A 66 -15.97 -13.38 -17.49
N GLN A 67 -16.24 -12.18 -16.93
CA GLN A 67 -15.49 -10.99 -17.29
C GLN A 67 -14.09 -11.04 -16.69
N THR A 68 -13.09 -10.79 -17.53
CA THR A 68 -11.68 -10.81 -17.17
C THR A 68 -11.00 -9.46 -17.47
N ASP A 69 -9.76 -9.31 -17.02
CA ASP A 69 -8.91 -8.16 -17.33
C ASP A 69 -9.56 -6.82 -16.97
N TYR A 70 -9.96 -6.70 -15.71
CA TYR A 70 -10.54 -5.48 -15.17
C TYR A 70 -9.95 -5.10 -13.80
N ALA A 71 -10.07 -3.83 -13.47
CA ALA A 71 -9.88 -3.35 -12.10
C ALA A 71 -11.09 -2.54 -11.65
N VAL A 72 -11.40 -2.59 -10.35
CA VAL A 72 -12.40 -1.74 -9.70
C VAL A 72 -11.77 -1.07 -8.49
N TRP A 73 -11.76 0.26 -8.47
CA TRP A 73 -11.32 0.99 -7.30
C TRP A 73 -12.39 0.95 -6.21
N ILE A 74 -12.10 0.26 -5.10
CA ILE A 74 -13.04 0.13 -3.97
C ILE A 74 -12.97 1.35 -3.05
N GLY A 75 -11.79 1.99 -3.01
CA GLY A 75 -11.50 3.17 -2.21
C GLY A 75 -10.15 3.06 -1.51
N HIS A 76 -9.53 4.19 -1.21
CA HIS A 76 -8.17 4.31 -0.67
C HIS A 76 -7.13 3.62 -1.57
N ALA A 77 -6.35 2.68 -1.08
CA ALA A 77 -5.43 1.86 -1.86
C ALA A 77 -6.00 0.48 -2.22
N THR A 78 -7.30 0.28 -2.02
CA THR A 78 -7.97 -1.00 -2.28
C THR A 78 -8.51 -1.05 -3.70
N TYR A 79 -7.92 -1.90 -4.53
CA TYR A 79 -8.40 -2.29 -5.84
C TYR A 79 -8.77 -3.78 -5.85
N LEU A 80 -9.91 -4.11 -6.44
CA LEU A 80 -10.20 -5.44 -6.94
C LEU A 80 -9.66 -5.51 -8.37
N ILE A 81 -8.79 -6.46 -8.65
CA ILE A 81 -8.18 -6.66 -9.96
C ILE A 81 -8.44 -8.11 -10.38
N ASN A 82 -8.95 -8.29 -11.58
CA ASN A 82 -8.91 -9.57 -12.29
C ASN A 82 -7.93 -9.42 -13.45
N ASN A 83 -6.97 -10.31 -13.57
CA ASN A 83 -5.94 -10.30 -14.61
C ASN A 83 -6.09 -11.44 -15.62
N GLY A 84 -7.33 -11.93 -15.78
CA GLY A 84 -7.67 -13.05 -16.65
C GLY A 84 -7.57 -14.41 -15.95
N ASP A 85 -6.71 -14.53 -14.94
CA ASP A 85 -6.37 -15.80 -14.29
C ASP A 85 -6.94 -15.88 -12.85
N ILE A 86 -6.71 -14.84 -12.06
CA ILE A 86 -7.11 -14.80 -10.65
C ILE A 86 -7.67 -13.42 -10.24
N ASN A 87 -8.44 -13.42 -9.14
CA ASN A 87 -8.91 -12.21 -8.49
C ASN A 87 -7.94 -11.79 -7.37
N ILE A 88 -7.42 -10.58 -7.49
CA ILE A 88 -6.44 -9.99 -6.60
C ILE A 88 -7.07 -8.82 -5.86
N LEU A 89 -6.77 -8.66 -4.57
CA LEU A 89 -7.19 -7.50 -3.79
C LEU A 89 -5.95 -6.82 -3.20
N THR A 90 -5.79 -5.51 -3.48
CA THR A 90 -4.68 -4.73 -2.95
C THR A 90 -5.08 -4.01 -1.67
N ASP A 91 -4.20 -3.95 -0.66
CA ASP A 91 -4.33 -3.19 0.59
C ASP A 91 -5.78 -3.10 1.13
N PRO A 92 -6.45 -4.23 1.43
CA PRO A 92 -7.88 -4.24 1.67
C PRO A 92 -8.26 -3.58 2.99
N ILE A 93 -8.90 -2.40 2.90
CA ILE A 93 -9.46 -1.71 4.04
C ILE A 93 -10.97 -1.50 3.88
N PHE A 94 -11.76 -2.17 4.73
CA PHE A 94 -13.23 -2.06 4.81
C PHE A 94 -13.70 -1.50 6.16
N SER A 95 -12.79 -1.30 7.10
CA SER A 95 -13.07 -0.70 8.39
C SER A 95 -13.56 0.74 8.29
N LYS A 96 -14.36 1.14 9.28
CA LYS A 96 -14.88 2.52 9.39
C LYS A 96 -13.80 3.54 9.74
N ARG A 97 -12.64 3.10 10.23
CA ARG A 97 -11.52 3.94 10.65
C ARG A 97 -10.19 3.29 10.30
N ALA A 98 -9.24 4.09 9.89
CA ALA A 98 -7.82 3.73 9.78
C ALA A 98 -7.16 3.87 11.18
N SER A 99 -7.45 2.94 12.09
CA SER A 99 -7.05 3.07 13.48
C SER A 99 -7.03 1.72 14.21
N PRO A 100 -6.17 1.56 15.24
CA PRO A 100 -6.20 0.38 16.12
C PRO A 100 -7.44 0.30 16.99
N ILE A 101 -8.16 1.42 17.19
CA ILE A 101 -9.33 1.53 18.06
C ILE A 101 -10.55 2.04 17.27
N GLY A 102 -11.71 1.39 17.47
CA GLY A 102 -12.89 1.64 16.63
C GLY A 102 -13.59 2.98 16.82
N PHE A 103 -13.27 3.72 17.90
CA PHE A 103 -13.94 4.99 18.25
C PHE A 103 -13.07 6.23 17.99
N ALA A 104 -11.75 6.11 17.77
CA ALA A 104 -10.84 7.22 17.53
C ALA A 104 -9.96 6.99 16.28
N GLY A 105 -9.31 8.05 15.79
CA GLY A 105 -8.47 8.05 14.58
C GLY A 105 -9.27 8.37 13.31
N PRO A 106 -8.61 8.45 12.14
CA PRO A 106 -9.18 8.89 10.88
C PRO A 106 -10.43 8.08 10.51
N LYS A 107 -11.56 8.76 10.33
CA LYS A 107 -12.85 8.15 9.97
C LYS A 107 -12.97 8.11 8.45
N ARG A 108 -13.51 7.00 7.95
CA ARG A 108 -13.85 6.87 6.55
C ARG A 108 -14.92 7.90 6.15
N MET A 109 -14.66 8.62 5.07
CA MET A 109 -15.54 9.67 4.53
C MET A 109 -16.61 9.10 3.60
N ILE A 110 -16.21 8.20 2.71
CA ILE A 110 -17.12 7.49 1.81
C ILE A 110 -17.13 5.99 2.12
N PRO A 111 -18.25 5.29 1.96
CA PRO A 111 -18.29 3.83 2.09
C PRO A 111 -17.39 3.18 1.02
N PRO A 112 -16.90 1.95 1.25
CA PRO A 112 -16.29 1.17 0.18
C PRO A 112 -17.29 1.00 -0.96
N ALA A 113 -16.84 1.13 -2.21
CA ALA A 113 -17.73 0.99 -3.38
C ALA A 113 -18.38 -0.39 -3.46
N MET A 114 -17.63 -1.43 -3.05
CA MET A 114 -18.11 -2.80 -2.87
C MET A 114 -18.00 -3.19 -1.40
N GLN A 115 -18.93 -3.98 -0.89
CA GLN A 115 -18.82 -4.59 0.44
C GLN A 115 -18.09 -5.91 0.34
N LEU A 116 -17.50 -6.40 1.45
CA LEU A 116 -16.82 -7.70 1.48
C LEU A 116 -17.67 -8.89 0.95
N LYS A 117 -18.99 -8.82 1.14
CA LYS A 117 -19.93 -9.86 0.67
C LYS A 117 -20.21 -9.79 -0.85
N ASP A 118 -19.92 -8.66 -1.47
CA ASP A 118 -20.17 -8.39 -2.89
C ASP A 118 -18.91 -8.71 -3.73
N LEU A 119 -17.79 -9.00 -3.09
CA LEU A 119 -16.55 -9.39 -3.76
C LEU A 119 -16.69 -10.78 -4.40
N PRO A 120 -16.09 -11.01 -5.57
CA PRO A 120 -15.92 -12.36 -6.10
C PRO A 120 -15.02 -13.18 -5.16
N LYS A 121 -14.81 -14.44 -5.49
CA LYS A 121 -13.81 -15.26 -4.80
C LYS A 121 -12.44 -14.61 -4.99
N ILE A 122 -11.75 -14.28 -3.89
CA ILE A 122 -10.41 -13.68 -3.92
C ILE A 122 -9.37 -14.79 -3.80
N ASP A 123 -8.46 -14.86 -4.76
CA ASP A 123 -7.38 -15.84 -4.80
C ASP A 123 -6.12 -15.31 -4.11
N ALA A 124 -5.79 -14.04 -4.31
CA ALA A 124 -4.62 -13.40 -3.72
C ALA A 124 -4.97 -12.05 -3.07
N VAL A 125 -4.31 -11.76 -1.97
CA VAL A 125 -4.29 -10.44 -1.34
C VAL A 125 -2.84 -9.99 -1.23
N VAL A 126 -2.54 -8.78 -1.71
CA VAL A 126 -1.24 -8.14 -1.57
C VAL A 126 -1.36 -6.96 -0.61
N VAL A 127 -0.40 -6.85 0.32
CA VAL A 127 -0.31 -5.72 1.25
C VAL A 127 1.02 -5.02 1.07
N SER A 128 0.98 -3.71 0.87
CA SER A 128 2.16 -2.89 0.62
C SER A 128 2.98 -2.62 1.88
N HIS A 129 2.34 -2.30 2.98
CA HIS A 129 2.97 -2.00 4.26
C HIS A 129 1.95 -2.07 5.42
N ASN A 130 2.42 -1.87 6.65
CA ASN A 130 1.59 -2.16 7.82
C ASN A 130 0.89 -0.97 8.48
N HIS A 131 0.78 0.19 7.84
CA HIS A 131 -0.05 1.27 8.37
C HIS A 131 -1.52 0.86 8.48
N TYR A 132 -2.28 1.54 9.32
CA TYR A 132 -3.65 1.13 9.66
C TYR A 132 -4.65 1.26 8.51
N ASP A 133 -4.35 2.08 7.53
CA ASP A 133 -5.14 2.33 6.32
C ASP A 133 -4.83 1.36 5.15
N HIS A 134 -3.79 0.52 5.29
CA HIS A 134 -3.41 -0.52 4.32
C HIS A 134 -3.52 -1.93 4.92
N PHE A 135 -3.06 -2.12 6.15
CA PHE A 135 -3.06 -3.40 6.85
C PHE A 135 -4.22 -3.47 7.85
N ASP A 136 -5.44 -3.51 7.34
CA ASP A 136 -6.65 -3.64 8.16
C ASP A 136 -6.88 -5.09 8.59
N ILE A 137 -6.40 -5.44 9.77
CA ILE A 137 -6.50 -6.81 10.32
C ILE A 137 -7.95 -7.30 10.35
N TRP A 138 -8.92 -6.42 10.60
CA TRP A 138 -10.34 -6.82 10.58
C TRP A 138 -10.78 -7.27 9.18
N SER A 139 -10.45 -6.51 8.15
CA SER A 139 -10.75 -6.85 6.75
C SER A 139 -10.05 -8.13 6.32
N LEU A 140 -8.74 -8.25 6.57
CA LEU A 140 -7.94 -9.42 6.23
C LEU A 140 -8.47 -10.70 6.90
N LYS A 141 -8.85 -10.60 8.18
CA LYS A 141 -9.47 -11.71 8.92
C LYS A 141 -10.84 -12.11 8.36
N LYS A 142 -11.65 -11.14 7.91
CA LYS A 142 -12.95 -11.41 7.30
C LYS A 142 -12.78 -12.07 5.94
N LEU A 143 -11.86 -11.57 5.11
CA LEU A 143 -11.51 -12.16 3.81
C LEU A 143 -11.04 -13.60 3.96
N SER A 144 -10.13 -13.89 4.88
CA SER A 144 -9.67 -15.26 5.16
C SER A 144 -10.77 -16.22 5.60
N LYS A 145 -11.84 -15.71 6.21
CA LYS A 145 -13.01 -16.53 6.57
C LYS A 145 -13.94 -16.76 5.39
N LEU A 146 -14.15 -15.74 4.55
CA LEU A 146 -15.00 -15.83 3.36
C LEU A 146 -14.35 -16.68 2.27
N ASN A 147 -13.04 -16.58 2.12
CA ASN A 147 -12.23 -17.26 1.13
C ASN A 147 -11.05 -18.00 1.80
N PRO A 148 -11.26 -19.21 2.37
CA PRO A 148 -10.23 -19.89 3.16
C PRO A 148 -8.98 -20.31 2.37
N LYS A 149 -9.03 -20.30 1.04
CA LYS A 149 -7.92 -20.64 0.14
C LYS A 149 -7.11 -19.41 -0.29
N THR A 150 -7.59 -18.19 -0.02
CA THR A 150 -6.85 -16.96 -0.36
C THR A 150 -5.44 -16.98 0.21
N ILE A 151 -4.48 -16.62 -0.62
CA ILE A 151 -3.08 -16.40 -0.22
C ILE A 151 -2.89 -14.92 0.11
N PHE A 152 -2.35 -14.65 1.29
CA PHE A 152 -2.08 -13.28 1.77
C PHE A 152 -0.57 -13.04 1.71
N MET A 153 -0.14 -12.20 0.79
CA MET A 153 1.26 -11.78 0.68
C MET A 153 1.44 -10.46 1.43
N VAL A 154 2.39 -10.44 2.35
CA VAL A 154 2.66 -9.31 3.24
C VAL A 154 4.16 -9.02 3.30
N PRO A 155 4.57 -7.80 3.64
CA PRO A 155 5.97 -7.49 3.87
C PRO A 155 6.59 -8.33 5.00
N ALA A 156 7.88 -8.59 4.89
CA ALA A 156 8.66 -9.24 5.95
C ALA A 156 8.47 -8.53 7.29
N GLY A 157 8.23 -9.30 8.37
CA GLY A 157 7.93 -8.82 9.71
C GLY A 157 6.44 -8.76 10.07
N ASP A 158 5.51 -8.96 9.13
CA ASP A 158 4.07 -8.83 9.40
C ASP A 158 3.28 -10.15 9.41
N GLN A 159 3.85 -11.25 8.92
CA GLN A 159 3.19 -12.57 8.89
C GLN A 159 2.67 -12.97 10.28
N LYS A 160 3.51 -12.87 11.30
CA LYS A 160 3.14 -13.27 12.67
C LYS A 160 1.91 -12.51 13.20
N ARG A 161 1.73 -11.24 12.77
CA ARG A 161 0.57 -10.43 13.18
C ARG A 161 -0.72 -10.99 12.62
N LEU A 162 -0.73 -11.39 11.34
CA LEU A 162 -1.90 -11.97 10.68
C LEU A 162 -2.20 -13.37 11.18
N ILE A 163 -1.19 -14.22 11.35
CA ILE A 163 -1.36 -15.56 11.92
C ILE A 163 -1.98 -15.47 13.32
N LYS A 164 -1.47 -14.57 14.17
CA LYS A 164 -2.04 -14.32 15.52
C LYS A 164 -3.49 -13.83 15.45
N ALA A 165 -3.87 -13.09 14.42
CA ALA A 165 -5.26 -12.66 14.20
C ALA A 165 -6.16 -13.78 13.64
N GLY A 166 -5.60 -14.95 13.29
CA GLY A 166 -6.32 -16.10 12.77
C GLY A 166 -6.48 -16.09 11.25
N VAL A 167 -5.66 -15.32 10.52
CA VAL A 167 -5.55 -15.37 9.06
C VAL A 167 -4.67 -16.56 8.68
N LYS A 168 -5.07 -17.31 7.67
CA LYS A 168 -4.35 -18.47 7.15
C LYS A 168 -3.64 -18.12 5.84
N ASN A 169 -2.74 -18.99 5.39
CA ASN A 169 -2.03 -18.87 4.11
C ASN A 169 -1.33 -17.52 3.95
N VAL A 170 -0.60 -17.09 4.97
CA VAL A 170 0.15 -15.83 4.98
C VAL A 170 1.59 -16.11 4.59
N ILE A 171 2.09 -15.38 3.58
CA ILE A 171 3.46 -15.47 3.06
C ILE A 171 4.12 -14.11 3.24
N GLU A 172 5.31 -14.09 3.86
CA GLU A 172 6.16 -12.88 3.94
C GLU A 172 7.02 -12.77 2.68
N MET A 173 7.21 -11.54 2.21
CA MET A 173 8.04 -11.22 1.06
C MET A 173 9.06 -10.15 1.41
N ASN A 174 10.31 -10.36 0.98
CA ASN A 174 11.35 -9.34 0.96
C ASN A 174 11.39 -8.66 -0.42
N TRP A 175 12.03 -7.51 -0.50
CA TRP A 175 12.24 -6.84 -1.78
C TRP A 175 12.94 -7.74 -2.79
N TRP A 176 12.42 -7.74 -4.00
CA TRP A 176 12.87 -8.53 -5.15
C TRP A 176 12.59 -10.04 -5.05
N GLU A 177 11.93 -10.49 -3.99
CA GLU A 177 11.37 -11.84 -3.98
C GLU A 177 10.12 -11.91 -4.85
N SER A 178 9.88 -13.09 -5.40
CA SER A 178 8.70 -13.38 -6.22
C SER A 178 7.99 -14.63 -5.75
N LEU A 179 6.69 -14.67 -6.00
CA LEU A 179 5.82 -15.82 -5.74
C LEU A 179 4.88 -15.98 -6.94
N GLU A 180 4.74 -17.22 -7.42
CA GLU A 180 3.80 -17.58 -8.46
C GLU A 180 2.54 -18.21 -7.86
N ILE A 181 1.37 -17.74 -8.31
CA ILE A 181 0.06 -18.31 -7.96
C ILE A 181 -0.69 -18.47 -9.28
N SER A 182 -1.03 -19.73 -9.63
CA SER A 182 -1.51 -20.06 -10.98
C SER A 182 -0.51 -19.57 -12.03
N GLU A 183 -0.91 -18.82 -13.04
CA GLU A 183 -0.03 -18.26 -14.06
C GLU A 183 0.40 -16.80 -13.79
N THR A 184 0.16 -16.33 -12.55
CA THR A 184 0.46 -14.96 -12.12
C THR A 184 1.67 -14.93 -11.21
N THR A 185 2.69 -14.16 -11.57
CA THR A 185 3.88 -13.91 -10.74
C THR A 185 3.77 -12.58 -10.03
N PHE A 186 3.97 -12.59 -8.72
CA PHE A 186 3.99 -11.42 -7.85
C PHE A 186 5.42 -11.12 -7.44
N HIS A 187 5.91 -9.92 -7.72
CA HIS A 187 7.22 -9.43 -7.25
C HIS A 187 7.00 -8.33 -6.23
N PHE A 188 7.64 -8.42 -5.07
CA PHE A 188 7.64 -7.36 -4.08
C PHE A 188 8.81 -6.41 -4.33
N THR A 189 8.54 -5.13 -4.57
CA THR A 189 9.53 -4.15 -5.01
C THR A 189 9.75 -3.06 -3.96
N PRO A 190 10.96 -2.46 -3.86
CA PRO A 190 11.18 -1.33 -2.97
C PRO A 190 10.41 -0.09 -3.43
N VAL A 191 10.01 0.70 -2.44
CA VAL A 191 9.51 2.07 -2.57
C VAL A 191 10.00 2.89 -1.39
N GLN A 192 9.94 4.22 -1.48
CA GLN A 192 10.38 5.10 -0.40
C GLN A 192 9.26 5.33 0.62
N HIS A 193 9.21 4.53 1.67
CA HIS A 193 8.22 4.67 2.73
C HIS A 193 8.76 4.23 4.10
N TRP A 194 7.90 3.79 5.00
CA TRP A 194 8.22 3.31 6.34
C TRP A 194 7.09 2.45 6.91
N SER A 195 7.35 1.77 8.02
CA SER A 195 6.36 0.95 8.71
C SER A 195 6.27 1.28 10.20
N LYS A 196 5.06 1.20 10.74
CA LYS A 196 4.80 1.32 12.18
C LYS A 196 3.35 0.97 12.51
N ARG A 197 3.13 0.26 13.60
CA ARG A 197 1.79 0.02 14.18
C ARG A 197 1.73 0.28 15.70
N GLY A 198 2.82 0.08 16.40
CA GLY A 198 2.93 0.27 17.84
C GLY A 198 3.86 1.42 18.22
N LEU A 199 4.15 1.52 19.50
CA LEU A 199 5.04 2.57 20.00
C LEU A 199 6.52 2.30 19.68
N PHE A 200 6.93 1.00 19.59
CA PHE A 200 8.33 0.59 19.54
C PHE A 200 8.66 -0.31 18.35
N ASP A 201 7.84 -0.30 17.29
CA ASP A 201 7.99 -1.18 16.13
C ASP A 201 8.26 -0.45 14.80
N ARG A 202 8.69 0.81 14.88
CA ARG A 202 9.05 1.58 13.67
C ARG A 202 10.09 0.83 12.85
N ASN A 203 9.81 0.66 11.56
CA ASN A 203 10.65 -0.01 10.57
C ASN A 203 11.08 -1.45 10.96
N LYS A 204 10.32 -2.12 11.83
CA LYS A 204 10.51 -3.54 12.15
C LYS A 204 9.79 -4.49 11.19
N SER A 205 8.98 -3.95 10.30
CA SER A 205 8.43 -4.62 9.14
C SER A 205 8.85 -3.87 7.89
N LEU A 206 8.94 -4.57 6.78
CA LEU A 206 9.29 -3.99 5.48
C LEU A 206 8.07 -3.24 4.89
N TRP A 207 8.25 -2.57 3.78
CA TRP A 207 7.24 -1.90 2.96
C TRP A 207 7.63 -2.01 1.49
N GLY A 208 6.69 -1.86 0.57
CA GLY A 208 7.01 -1.97 -0.86
C GLY A 208 5.80 -1.83 -1.77
N GLY A 209 6.07 -1.84 -3.07
CA GLY A 209 5.09 -1.98 -4.13
C GLY A 209 5.01 -3.42 -4.63
N TRP A 210 4.04 -3.68 -5.49
CA TRP A 210 3.82 -4.99 -6.10
C TRP A 210 3.84 -4.89 -7.61
N PHE A 211 4.74 -5.62 -8.26
CA PHE A 211 4.70 -5.85 -9.70
C PHE A 211 4.07 -7.22 -9.94
N ILE A 212 2.96 -7.24 -10.67
CA ILE A 212 2.10 -8.41 -10.85
C ILE A 212 2.07 -8.71 -12.34
N GLN A 213 2.48 -9.89 -12.73
CA GLN A 213 2.70 -10.22 -14.14
C GLN A 213 2.11 -11.58 -14.50
N THR A 214 1.43 -11.60 -15.66
CA THR A 214 1.10 -12.80 -16.45
C THR A 214 1.81 -12.73 -17.79
N ASP A 215 1.66 -13.74 -18.64
CA ASP A 215 2.19 -13.69 -20.02
C ASP A 215 1.61 -12.55 -20.85
N SER A 216 0.37 -12.12 -20.54
CA SER A 216 -0.36 -11.13 -21.34
C SER A 216 -0.45 -9.75 -20.68
N LEU A 217 -0.33 -9.63 -19.37
CA LEU A 217 -0.61 -8.40 -18.63
C LEU A 217 0.39 -8.19 -17.49
N ALA A 218 0.94 -6.99 -17.40
CA ALA A 218 1.80 -6.57 -16.30
C ALA A 218 1.20 -5.35 -15.57
N LEU A 219 1.11 -5.40 -14.24
CA LEU A 219 0.50 -4.40 -13.40
C LEU A 219 1.46 -3.95 -12.30
N TYR A 220 1.38 -2.70 -11.89
CA TYR A 220 2.17 -2.19 -10.79
C TYR A 220 1.29 -1.48 -9.75
N HIS A 221 1.32 -1.93 -8.49
CA HIS A 221 0.68 -1.26 -7.36
C HIS A 221 1.76 -0.66 -6.47
N ALA A 222 1.83 0.67 -6.42
CA ALA A 222 2.91 1.37 -5.72
C ALA A 222 2.84 1.28 -4.19
N GLY A 223 1.66 1.03 -3.61
CA GLY A 223 1.44 1.28 -2.18
C GLY A 223 1.63 2.76 -1.86
N ASP A 224 2.03 3.09 -0.63
CA ASP A 224 2.41 4.45 -0.26
C ASP A 224 3.89 4.68 -0.51
N THR A 225 4.21 5.87 -1.05
CA THR A 225 5.59 6.20 -1.38
C THR A 225 5.85 7.70 -1.46
N GLY A 226 7.02 8.15 -1.02
CA GLY A 226 7.68 9.35 -1.54
C GLY A 226 8.33 9.07 -2.89
N TYR A 227 8.72 10.11 -3.61
CA TYR A 227 9.43 9.92 -4.88
C TYR A 227 10.87 9.45 -4.65
N SER A 228 11.24 8.38 -5.36
CA SER A 228 12.60 7.79 -5.30
C SER A 228 13.01 7.18 -6.64
N ASN A 229 14.26 6.76 -6.74
CA ASN A 229 14.77 6.08 -7.93
C ASN A 229 14.33 4.61 -8.04
N ASP A 230 13.61 4.09 -7.05
CA ASP A 230 13.17 2.70 -7.01
C ASP A 230 12.28 2.32 -8.22
N PHE A 231 11.51 3.30 -8.74
CA PHE A 231 10.63 3.08 -9.90
C PHE A 231 11.41 2.84 -11.18
N LYS A 232 12.51 3.57 -11.41
CA LYS A 232 13.44 3.30 -12.53
C LYS A 232 14.09 1.93 -12.40
N THR A 233 14.54 1.60 -11.18
CA THR A 233 15.12 0.28 -10.89
C THR A 233 14.09 -0.83 -11.08
N THR A 234 12.83 -0.61 -10.72
CA THR A 234 11.74 -1.57 -10.96
C THR A 234 11.52 -1.79 -12.45
N TYR A 235 11.44 -0.70 -13.23
CA TYR A 235 11.37 -0.80 -14.70
C TYR A 235 12.59 -1.55 -15.29
N GLU A 236 13.80 -1.22 -14.86
CA GLU A 236 15.02 -1.85 -15.36
C GLU A 236 15.08 -3.35 -15.07
N ARG A 237 14.51 -3.80 -13.95
CA ARG A 237 14.53 -5.21 -13.53
C ARG A 237 13.37 -6.04 -14.07
N LEU A 238 12.18 -5.47 -14.10
CA LEU A 238 10.94 -6.22 -14.35
C LEU A 238 10.23 -5.82 -15.66
N GLY A 239 10.68 -4.73 -16.30
CA GLY A 239 10.09 -4.23 -17.53
C GLY A 239 8.99 -3.21 -17.31
N VAL A 240 8.22 -2.96 -18.36
CA VAL A 240 7.13 -1.98 -18.40
C VAL A 240 5.86 -2.61 -17.87
N PRO A 241 5.21 -2.04 -16.83
CA PRO A 241 3.84 -2.44 -16.51
C PRO A 241 2.87 -1.81 -17.53
N ASP A 242 1.87 -2.57 -17.97
CA ASP A 242 0.81 -2.07 -18.85
C ASP A 242 -0.06 -1.05 -18.10
N TYR A 243 -0.28 -1.27 -16.81
CA TYR A 243 -1.04 -0.38 -15.93
C TYR A 243 -0.36 -0.20 -14.58
N SER A 244 -0.45 1.02 -14.01
CA SER A 244 0.02 1.28 -12.65
C SER A 244 -1.06 1.94 -11.77
N PHE A 245 -1.04 1.60 -10.48
CA PHE A 245 -1.90 2.15 -9.44
C PHE A 245 -1.01 2.94 -8.48
N ILE A 246 -1.10 4.28 -8.55
CA ILE A 246 -0.16 5.19 -7.88
C ILE A 246 -0.92 6.12 -6.94
N PRO A 247 -0.43 6.37 -5.71
CA PRO A 247 -1.06 7.30 -4.77
C PRO A 247 -0.99 8.73 -5.32
N ILE A 248 -2.07 9.50 -5.12
CA ILE A 248 -2.16 10.92 -5.51
C ILE A 248 -2.62 11.82 -4.38
N GLY A 249 -2.84 11.27 -3.18
CA GLY A 249 -3.29 11.97 -1.98
C GLY A 249 -2.35 11.79 -0.80
N ALA A 250 -2.68 12.42 0.31
CA ALA A 250 -1.91 12.46 1.56
C ALA A 250 -0.55 13.18 1.41
N TYR A 251 -0.50 14.29 0.66
CA TYR A 251 0.76 14.95 0.32
C TYR A 251 1.02 16.27 1.06
N ASP A 252 0.04 16.91 1.69
CA ASP A 252 0.24 18.17 2.39
C ASP A 252 0.25 18.03 3.92
N PRO A 253 1.06 18.85 4.60
CA PRO A 253 1.98 19.85 4.04
C PRO A 253 3.26 19.18 3.47
N ARG A 254 3.73 19.64 2.34
CA ARG A 254 4.88 19.06 1.63
C ARG A 254 6.14 18.93 2.47
N TRP A 255 6.43 19.90 3.37
CA TRP A 255 7.61 19.84 4.25
C TRP A 255 7.59 18.64 5.20
N PHE A 256 6.39 18.11 5.48
CA PHE A 256 6.19 16.96 6.36
C PHE A 256 5.97 15.66 5.57
N MET A 257 5.24 15.70 4.45
CA MET A 257 4.74 14.51 3.75
C MET A 257 5.65 14.03 2.61
N LYS A 258 6.42 14.91 1.93
CA LYS A 258 7.11 14.59 0.67
C LYS A 258 8.02 13.36 0.70
N ASP A 259 8.62 13.05 1.86
CA ASP A 259 9.53 11.91 1.98
C ASP A 259 8.80 10.56 2.00
N SER A 260 7.49 10.57 2.22
CA SER A 260 6.67 9.36 2.38
C SER A 260 5.46 9.31 1.46
N HIS A 261 5.03 10.43 0.92
CA HIS A 261 3.86 10.55 0.05
C HIS A 261 4.13 11.51 -1.11
N VAL A 262 3.90 11.04 -2.32
CA VAL A 262 4.00 11.87 -3.53
C VAL A 262 2.76 12.75 -3.69
N ASN A 263 2.96 13.92 -4.31
CA ASN A 263 1.86 14.72 -4.84
C ASN A 263 1.50 14.27 -6.27
N PRO A 264 0.43 14.79 -6.88
CA PRO A 264 0.02 14.39 -8.23
C PRO A 264 1.12 14.58 -9.31
N GLU A 265 1.94 15.62 -9.22
CA GLU A 265 3.04 15.87 -10.16
C GLU A 265 4.15 14.80 -10.03
N GLU A 266 4.50 14.43 -8.81
CA GLU A 266 5.47 13.36 -8.54
C GLU A 266 4.89 11.99 -8.90
N ALA A 267 3.57 11.79 -8.74
CA ALA A 267 2.90 10.57 -9.19
C ALA A 267 2.98 10.40 -10.72
N ILE A 268 2.82 11.47 -11.49
CA ILE A 268 3.06 11.48 -12.94
C ILE A 268 4.52 11.12 -13.23
N GLN A 269 5.48 11.65 -12.47
CA GLN A 269 6.89 11.31 -12.67
C GLN A 269 7.17 9.82 -12.41
N ILE A 270 6.51 9.20 -11.41
CA ILE A 270 6.58 7.76 -11.18
C ILE A 270 6.08 6.99 -12.41
N ALA A 271 4.94 7.37 -12.97
CA ALA A 271 4.39 6.73 -14.16
C ALA A 271 5.35 6.83 -15.37
N LEU A 272 6.00 7.98 -15.54
CA LEU A 272 7.02 8.20 -16.57
C LEU A 272 8.28 7.35 -16.32
N ASP A 273 8.73 7.23 -15.08
CA ASP A 273 9.91 6.43 -14.72
C ASP A 273 9.67 4.92 -14.89
N LEU A 274 8.47 4.44 -14.63
CA LEU A 274 8.02 3.07 -14.93
C LEU A 274 7.77 2.86 -16.41
N LYS A 275 7.69 3.92 -17.21
CA LYS A 275 7.26 3.93 -18.63
C LYS A 275 5.88 3.30 -18.84
N THR A 276 5.03 3.28 -17.82
CA THR A 276 3.69 2.74 -17.94
C THR A 276 2.84 3.59 -18.89
N PRO A 277 2.10 2.98 -19.84
CA PRO A 277 1.25 3.74 -20.74
C PRO A 277 -0.02 4.27 -20.06
N HIS A 278 -0.49 3.59 -19.03
CA HIS A 278 -1.73 3.94 -18.33
C HIS A 278 -1.57 3.85 -16.81
N SER A 279 -2.05 4.86 -16.10
CA SER A 279 -2.02 4.89 -14.63
C SER A 279 -3.37 5.22 -14.04
N PHE A 280 -3.61 4.72 -12.84
CA PHE A 280 -4.83 4.98 -12.06
C PHE A 280 -4.46 5.50 -10.68
N GLY A 281 -5.10 6.61 -10.29
CA GLY A 281 -4.89 7.27 -9.01
C GLY A 281 -5.58 6.55 -7.86
N MET A 282 -4.92 6.51 -6.72
CA MET A 282 -5.45 5.97 -5.47
C MET A 282 -5.09 6.85 -4.28
N HIS A 283 -5.42 6.40 -3.06
CA HIS A 283 -5.04 7.00 -1.78
C HIS A 283 -5.59 8.43 -1.56
N TRP A 284 -6.77 8.73 -2.09
CA TRP A 284 -7.46 10.00 -1.90
C TRP A 284 -8.95 9.76 -1.58
N GLY A 285 -9.66 10.77 -1.10
CA GLY A 285 -11.12 10.76 -0.96
C GLY A 285 -11.71 9.84 0.13
N THR A 286 -10.95 8.88 0.65
CA THR A 286 -11.46 7.86 1.56
C THR A 286 -11.29 8.22 3.03
N PHE A 287 -10.12 8.69 3.42
CA PHE A 287 -9.79 9.16 4.76
C PHE A 287 -9.17 10.55 4.66
N SER A 288 -9.47 11.41 5.62
CA SER A 288 -8.73 12.67 5.81
C SER A 288 -7.52 12.37 6.69
N LEU A 289 -6.35 12.28 6.09
CA LEU A 289 -5.09 11.92 6.75
C LEU A 289 -4.12 13.11 6.86
N THR A 290 -4.32 14.13 6.06
CA THR A 290 -3.40 15.23 5.77
C THR A 290 -4.18 16.54 5.54
N ASP A 291 -3.50 17.62 5.19
CA ASP A 291 -4.08 18.96 5.20
C ASP A 291 -4.72 19.36 3.87
N GLU A 292 -4.40 18.68 2.74
CA GLU A 292 -5.02 19.02 1.46
C GLU A 292 -6.53 18.75 1.46
N PRO A 293 -7.32 19.55 0.72
CA PRO A 293 -8.73 19.28 0.50
C PRO A 293 -8.95 17.90 -0.13
N VAL A 294 -9.85 17.10 0.44
CA VAL A 294 -10.05 15.69 0.09
C VAL A 294 -10.36 15.46 -1.40
N THR A 295 -10.92 16.46 -2.07
CA THR A 295 -11.26 16.44 -3.51
C THR A 295 -10.21 17.11 -4.40
N GLU A 296 -9.16 17.69 -3.84
CA GLU A 296 -8.11 18.37 -4.61
C GLU A 296 -7.27 17.40 -5.47
N PRO A 297 -6.88 16.19 -4.99
CA PRO A 297 -5.93 15.34 -5.73
C PRO A 297 -6.30 15.06 -7.19
N PRO A 298 -7.54 14.70 -7.55
CA PRO A 298 -7.91 14.51 -8.96
C PRO A 298 -7.92 15.80 -9.78
N ILE A 299 -8.23 16.94 -9.17
CA ILE A 299 -8.22 18.25 -9.84
C ILE A 299 -6.77 18.62 -10.17
N ARG A 300 -5.88 18.51 -9.20
CA ARG A 300 -4.45 18.79 -9.32
C ARG A 300 -3.78 17.84 -10.32
N LEU A 301 -4.12 16.54 -10.29
CA LEU A 301 -3.64 15.57 -11.28
C LEU A 301 -4.01 16.00 -12.71
N LYS A 302 -5.27 16.37 -12.94
CA LYS A 302 -5.73 16.82 -14.25
C LYS A 302 -4.99 18.09 -14.73
N GLN A 303 -4.72 19.03 -13.81
CA GLN A 303 -3.96 20.24 -14.14
C GLN A 303 -2.50 19.89 -14.45
N ALA A 304 -1.86 19.04 -13.65
CA ALA A 304 -0.47 18.62 -13.85
C ALA A 304 -0.25 17.89 -15.18
N LEU A 305 -1.19 17.05 -15.60
CA LEU A 305 -1.16 16.40 -16.92
C LEU A 305 -1.20 17.44 -18.05
N LYS A 306 -2.09 18.42 -17.94
CA LYS A 306 -2.20 19.51 -18.92
C LYS A 306 -0.90 20.33 -18.99
N ASP A 307 -0.32 20.70 -17.86
CA ASP A 307 0.90 21.51 -17.78
C ASP A 307 2.12 20.77 -18.38
N GLN A 308 2.10 19.43 -18.32
CA GLN A 308 3.13 18.58 -18.91
C GLN A 308 2.82 18.13 -20.35
N ASN A 309 1.71 18.61 -20.97
CA ASN A 309 1.24 18.20 -22.29
C ASN A 309 1.04 16.70 -22.46
N LEU A 310 0.60 16.01 -21.38
CA LEU A 310 0.28 14.60 -21.38
C LEU A 310 -1.22 14.38 -21.68
N ALA A 311 -1.53 13.27 -22.32
CA ALA A 311 -2.90 12.90 -22.63
C ALA A 311 -3.72 12.64 -21.34
N PRO A 312 -5.00 13.00 -21.27
CA PRO A 312 -5.81 12.82 -20.06
C PRO A 312 -5.99 11.35 -19.63
N ASP A 313 -5.86 10.42 -20.56
CA ASP A 313 -5.95 8.96 -20.34
C ASP A 313 -4.62 8.32 -19.91
N PHE A 314 -3.51 9.07 -20.01
CA PHE A 314 -2.22 8.64 -19.48
C PHE A 314 -2.27 8.36 -17.97
N PHE A 315 -2.98 9.22 -17.23
CA PHE A 315 -3.14 9.02 -15.79
C PHE A 315 -4.54 9.48 -15.35
N ARG A 316 -5.39 8.53 -15.03
CA ARG A 316 -6.77 8.79 -14.63
C ARG A 316 -6.94 8.69 -13.12
N SER A 317 -7.85 9.48 -12.55
CA SER A 317 -8.39 9.28 -11.21
C SER A 317 -9.80 8.70 -11.34
N PRO A 318 -9.99 7.38 -11.20
CA PRO A 318 -11.28 6.75 -11.37
C PRO A 318 -12.25 7.12 -10.24
N LYS A 319 -13.55 6.95 -10.48
CA LYS A 319 -14.54 6.99 -9.41
C LYS A 319 -14.55 5.67 -8.65
N PRO A 320 -14.75 5.67 -7.31
CA PRO A 320 -14.95 4.42 -6.59
C PRO A 320 -16.11 3.62 -7.21
N GLY A 321 -15.85 2.35 -7.56
CA GLY A 321 -16.84 1.46 -8.19
C GLY A 321 -16.91 1.52 -9.71
N GLU A 322 -16.09 2.35 -10.36
CA GLU A 322 -15.90 2.33 -11.82
C GLU A 322 -15.17 1.07 -12.25
N ILE A 323 -15.60 0.47 -13.37
CA ILE A 323 -14.88 -0.64 -14.00
C ILE A 323 -13.84 -0.05 -14.95
N LEU A 324 -12.60 -0.46 -14.75
CA LEU A 324 -11.45 -0.13 -15.58
C LEU A 324 -11.08 -1.37 -16.38
N GLN A 325 -11.26 -1.34 -17.71
CA GLN A 325 -10.83 -2.44 -18.56
C GLN A 325 -9.30 -2.40 -18.71
N LEU A 326 -8.66 -3.54 -18.53
CA LEU A 326 -7.22 -3.72 -18.63
C LEU A 326 -6.88 -4.41 -19.96
N ILE A 327 -7.00 -3.63 -21.04
CA ILE A 327 -6.77 -4.13 -22.41
C ILE A 327 -5.33 -3.83 -22.79
N LYS A 328 -4.61 -4.84 -23.30
CA LYS A 328 -3.24 -4.67 -23.84
C LYS A 328 -3.28 -4.24 -25.29
#